data_52cc1fbdb791659df1cdfef4035414ff
#
_entry.id   52cc1fbdb791659df1cdfef4035414ff
#
_cell.length_a   1.000
_cell.length_b   1.000
_cell.length_c   1.000
_cell.angle_alpha   90.00
_cell.angle_beta   90.00
_cell.angle_gamma   90.00
#
_symmetry.space_group_name_H-M   'P 1'
#
loop_
_entity.id
_entity.type
_entity.pdbx_description
1 polymer ?
#
loop_
_entity_poly.entity_id
_entity_poly.type
_entity_poly.pdbx_seq_one_letter_code
_entity_poly.pdbx_strand_id
1 'polypeptide(L)'
;MSAFEFEQIGVIHSPYKEKFAVPRQPGLVTRGGGELHLIAPYNQADAVRGLDAFSHLWVVFVFHQTMEGGWRPTVRPPRLGGNARMGVFATRSTFRPNPIGMSLVELKGIRCQKDQVILELGSLDLVDGTPVIDIKPYLPFAEALPDARASYAQDAPQADMPVHFTPELSVQIHQLEKRYPHLRDFIVEVLAQDPRPAYRKEEEAGKTYAVWLLDFNVRWRVTGAGFEVFALEPR
;
A
#
# COMPACT_ATOMS: atom_id res chain seq x y z
N MET A 1 -16.31 -22.75 19.14
CA MET A 1 -15.77 -22.33 17.82
C MET A 1 -14.29 -22.64 17.82
N SER A 2 -13.77 -23.29 16.76
CA SER A 2 -12.34 -23.57 16.65
C SER A 2 -11.61 -22.29 16.26
N ALA A 3 -10.54 -21.95 16.97
CA ALA A 3 -9.59 -20.91 16.57
C ALA A 3 -8.40 -21.57 15.87
N PHE A 4 -7.80 -20.85 14.92
CA PHE A 4 -6.56 -21.24 14.27
C PHE A 4 -5.50 -20.20 14.60
N GLU A 5 -4.30 -20.63 14.92
CA GLU A 5 -3.15 -19.77 15.14
C GLU A 5 -2.26 -19.78 13.89
N PHE A 6 -1.77 -18.62 13.49
CA PHE A 6 -0.84 -18.47 12.39
C PHE A 6 0.42 -17.77 12.90
N GLU A 7 1.55 -18.22 12.42
CA GLU A 7 2.83 -17.61 12.77
C GLU A 7 3.19 -16.52 11.75
N GLN A 8 3.80 -15.47 12.24
CA GLN A 8 4.38 -14.43 11.39
C GLN A 8 5.67 -14.97 10.77
N ILE A 9 5.74 -14.98 9.43
CA ILE A 9 6.93 -15.42 8.70
C ILE A 9 7.86 -14.26 8.32
N GLY A 10 7.38 -13.03 8.35
CA GLY A 10 8.15 -11.86 7.96
C GLY A 10 7.43 -10.54 8.21
N VAL A 11 8.13 -9.45 7.91
CA VAL A 11 7.65 -8.07 8.08
C VAL A 11 7.86 -7.28 6.79
N ILE A 12 6.85 -6.52 6.40
CA ILE A 12 6.96 -5.58 5.28
C ILE A 12 7.67 -4.30 5.73
N HIS A 13 8.65 -3.89 4.95
CA HIS A 13 9.25 -2.57 4.98
C HIS A 13 8.80 -1.79 3.75
N SER A 14 8.00 -0.73 3.95
CA SER A 14 7.41 0.05 2.88
C SER A 14 7.58 1.56 3.11
N PRO A 15 7.42 2.36 2.05
CA PRO A 15 7.45 3.81 2.18
C PRO A 15 6.21 4.40 2.88
N TYR A 16 5.16 3.60 3.09
CA TYR A 16 3.89 4.05 3.67
C TYR A 16 3.91 3.87 5.19
N LYS A 17 4.09 4.96 5.95
CA LYS A 17 4.19 4.89 7.41
C LYS A 17 2.85 4.94 8.12
N GLU A 18 1.78 5.24 7.39
CA GLU A 18 0.42 5.29 7.93
C GLU A 18 -0.63 4.86 6.90
N LYS A 19 -1.78 4.39 7.38
CA LYS A 19 -2.84 3.75 6.58
C LYS A 19 -3.44 4.63 5.48
N PHE A 20 -3.45 5.96 5.65
CA PHE A 20 -4.05 6.87 4.68
C PHE A 20 -3.18 7.09 3.45
N ALA A 21 -1.87 6.85 3.57
CA ALA A 21 -0.92 6.92 2.47
C ALA A 21 -0.92 5.69 1.57
N VAL A 22 -1.42 4.57 2.09
CA VAL A 22 -1.35 3.26 1.41
C VAL A 22 -2.28 3.25 0.20
N PRO A 23 -1.78 2.90 -1.00
CA PRO A 23 -2.62 2.70 -2.17
C PRO A 23 -3.67 1.61 -1.91
N ARG A 24 -4.82 1.69 -2.57
CA ARG A 24 -5.91 0.73 -2.34
C ARG A 24 -5.67 -0.65 -2.93
N GLN A 25 -4.77 -0.76 -3.89
CA GLN A 25 -4.30 -1.99 -4.51
C GLN A 25 -2.86 -1.81 -5.00
N PRO A 26 -2.08 -2.90 -5.16
CA PRO A 26 -0.78 -2.86 -5.82
C PRO A 26 -0.91 -2.31 -7.25
N GLY A 27 0.15 -1.70 -7.76
CA GLY A 27 0.19 -1.17 -9.12
C GLY A 27 -0.38 0.25 -9.28
N LEU A 28 -1.11 0.79 -8.29
CA LEU A 28 -1.65 2.15 -8.36
C LEU A 28 -0.60 3.24 -8.09
N VAL A 29 0.46 2.90 -7.36
CA VAL A 29 1.63 3.75 -7.11
C VAL A 29 2.85 2.98 -7.53
N THR A 30 3.34 3.24 -8.74
CA THR A 30 4.39 2.42 -9.37
C THR A 30 5.75 2.58 -8.70
N ARG A 31 6.00 3.75 -8.09
CA ARG A 31 7.23 4.08 -7.35
C ARG A 31 7.21 3.64 -5.89
N GLY A 32 6.11 3.05 -5.42
CA GLY A 32 5.90 2.63 -4.03
C GLY A 32 6.31 1.19 -3.75
N GLY A 33 7.51 0.77 -4.17
CA GLY A 33 8.07 -0.53 -3.83
C GLY A 33 8.55 -0.64 -2.39
N GLY A 34 8.90 -1.84 -1.96
CA GLY A 34 9.41 -2.11 -0.62
C GLY A 34 10.03 -3.49 -0.50
N GLU A 35 10.16 -3.99 0.72
CA GLU A 35 10.83 -5.25 1.01
C GLU A 35 10.01 -6.11 1.98
N LEU A 36 10.05 -7.42 1.80
CA LEU A 36 9.64 -8.38 2.81
C LEU A 36 10.88 -8.99 3.45
N HIS A 37 11.09 -8.74 4.73
CA HIS A 37 12.14 -9.34 5.53
C HIS A 37 11.58 -10.58 6.22
N LEU A 38 12.07 -11.76 5.85
CA LEU A 38 11.72 -13.00 6.55
C LEU A 38 12.42 -13.04 7.93
N ILE A 39 11.72 -13.61 8.93
CA ILE A 39 12.21 -13.73 10.30
C ILE A 39 12.49 -15.18 10.67
N ALA A 40 13.33 -15.40 11.68
CA ALA A 40 13.61 -16.75 12.18
C ALA A 40 12.33 -17.44 12.71
N PRO A 41 12.15 -18.73 12.46
CA PRO A 41 13.05 -19.67 11.78
C PRO A 41 12.87 -19.72 10.24
N TYR A 42 12.05 -18.86 9.65
CA TYR A 42 11.63 -18.89 8.22
C TYR A 42 12.61 -18.20 7.27
N ASN A 43 13.62 -17.49 7.79
CA ASN A 43 14.65 -16.75 7.04
C ASN A 43 15.75 -17.66 6.47
N GLN A 44 15.36 -18.81 5.92
CA GLN A 44 16.27 -19.79 5.34
C GLN A 44 16.29 -19.66 3.82
N ALA A 45 17.49 -19.67 3.22
CA ALA A 45 17.65 -19.58 1.76
C ALA A 45 16.92 -20.71 1.02
N ASP A 46 16.83 -21.90 1.63
CA ASP A 46 16.13 -23.04 1.06
C ASP A 46 14.61 -22.81 0.95
N ALA A 47 14.02 -21.99 1.81
CA ALA A 47 12.60 -21.68 1.77
C ALA A 47 12.21 -20.83 0.56
N VAL A 48 13.16 -20.12 -0.04
CA VAL A 48 12.95 -19.28 -1.23
C VAL A 48 13.62 -19.84 -2.48
N ARG A 49 14.13 -21.07 -2.44
CA ARG A 49 14.78 -21.72 -3.57
C ARG A 49 13.83 -21.85 -4.75
N GLY A 50 14.19 -21.27 -5.92
CA GLY A 50 13.39 -21.29 -7.14
C GLY A 50 12.27 -20.25 -7.19
N LEU A 51 12.12 -19.43 -6.15
CA LEU A 51 11.13 -18.35 -6.12
C LEU A 51 11.47 -17.23 -7.12
N ASP A 52 12.75 -17.04 -7.41
CA ASP A 52 13.30 -16.10 -8.38
C ASP A 52 12.86 -16.35 -9.83
N ALA A 53 12.34 -17.57 -10.12
CA ALA A 53 11.73 -17.89 -11.43
C ALA A 53 10.30 -17.32 -11.59
N PHE A 54 9.70 -16.78 -10.53
CA PHE A 54 8.37 -16.19 -10.56
C PHE A 54 8.46 -14.66 -10.55
N SER A 55 7.66 -14.02 -11.40
CA SER A 55 7.62 -12.55 -11.49
C SER A 55 6.72 -11.91 -10.45
N HIS A 56 5.72 -12.64 -9.92
CA HIS A 56 4.74 -12.13 -8.98
C HIS A 56 4.42 -13.13 -7.88
N LEU A 57 4.10 -12.58 -6.71
CA LEU A 57 3.75 -13.31 -5.51
C LEU A 57 2.44 -12.82 -4.92
N TRP A 58 1.63 -13.72 -4.40
CA TRP A 58 0.63 -13.41 -3.40
C TRP A 58 1.31 -13.26 -2.04
N VAL A 59 1.18 -12.08 -1.44
CA VAL A 59 1.55 -11.84 -0.03
C VAL A 59 0.28 -11.91 0.81
N VAL A 60 0.24 -12.84 1.76
CA VAL A 60 -0.86 -13.00 2.72
C VAL A 60 -0.43 -12.41 4.05
N PHE A 61 -1.20 -11.47 4.57
CA PHE A 61 -0.81 -10.65 5.70
C PHE A 61 -1.96 -10.34 6.66
N VAL A 62 -1.65 -9.79 7.82
CA VAL A 62 -2.62 -9.39 8.82
C VAL A 62 -2.85 -7.88 8.81
N PHE A 63 -4.10 -7.44 8.81
CA PHE A 63 -4.48 -6.04 8.97
C PHE A 63 -4.28 -5.57 10.42
N HIS A 64 -3.03 -5.58 10.90
CA HIS A 64 -2.67 -5.37 12.29
C HIS A 64 -3.16 -4.03 12.88
N GLN A 65 -3.20 -2.95 12.08
CA GLN A 65 -3.59 -1.61 12.56
C GLN A 65 -5.10 -1.42 12.76
N THR A 66 -5.93 -2.38 12.37
CA THR A 66 -7.40 -2.26 12.46
C THR A 66 -8.05 -3.36 13.29
N MET A 67 -7.27 -4.27 13.87
CA MET A 67 -7.78 -5.42 14.64
C MET A 67 -8.64 -5.00 15.84
N GLU A 68 -8.23 -3.96 16.57
CA GLU A 68 -8.97 -3.43 17.72
C GLU A 68 -10.38 -2.96 17.37
N GLY A 69 -10.60 -2.54 16.14
CA GLY A 69 -11.92 -2.09 15.65
C GLY A 69 -12.96 -3.21 15.49
N GLY A 70 -12.53 -4.47 15.62
CA GLY A 70 -13.34 -5.66 15.45
C GLY A 70 -13.94 -5.81 14.05
N TRP A 71 -14.70 -6.88 13.84
CA TRP A 71 -15.36 -7.11 12.58
C TRP A 71 -16.72 -6.40 12.49
N ARG A 72 -17.15 -6.12 11.25
CA ARG A 72 -18.45 -5.50 10.97
C ARG A 72 -19.14 -6.26 9.85
N PRO A 73 -20.45 -6.60 9.96
CA PRO A 73 -21.17 -7.32 8.91
C PRO A 73 -21.30 -6.49 7.63
N THR A 74 -21.34 -5.16 7.75
CA THR A 74 -21.39 -4.23 6.62
C THR A 74 -20.37 -3.11 6.77
N VAL A 75 -19.85 -2.65 5.65
CA VAL A 75 -18.90 -1.54 5.56
C VAL A 75 -19.36 -0.55 4.48
N ARG A 76 -18.73 0.62 4.44
CA ARG A 76 -19.00 1.66 3.43
C ARG A 76 -17.78 1.84 2.54
N PRO A 77 -17.74 1.21 1.35
CA PRO A 77 -16.61 1.36 0.45
C PRO A 77 -16.46 2.81 -0.01
N PRO A 78 -15.25 3.41 0.09
CA PRO A 78 -15.04 4.79 -0.35
C PRO A 78 -15.37 5.02 -1.84
N ARG A 79 -15.17 4.00 -2.69
CA ARG A 79 -15.52 4.04 -4.13
C ARG A 79 -17.03 4.23 -4.41
N LEU A 80 -17.87 3.93 -3.44
CA LEU A 80 -19.32 4.15 -3.52
C LEU A 80 -19.76 5.45 -2.82
N GLY A 81 -18.89 6.45 -2.76
CA GLY A 81 -19.14 7.74 -2.13
C GLY A 81 -19.24 7.69 -0.59
N GLY A 82 -18.92 6.56 0.03
CA GLY A 82 -18.96 6.39 1.48
C GLY A 82 -20.35 6.29 2.12
N ASN A 83 -21.44 6.36 1.33
CA ASN A 83 -22.83 6.29 1.79
C ASN A 83 -23.45 4.90 1.64
N ALA A 84 -23.16 4.21 0.52
CA ALA A 84 -23.68 2.87 0.26
C ALA A 84 -23.04 1.83 1.21
N ARG A 85 -23.88 0.96 1.77
CA ARG A 85 -23.43 -0.16 2.60
C ARG A 85 -23.28 -1.41 1.77
N MET A 86 -22.17 -2.12 1.97
CA MET A 86 -21.90 -3.42 1.35
C MET A 86 -21.59 -4.45 2.43
N GLY A 87 -21.96 -5.71 2.20
CA GLY A 87 -21.51 -6.81 3.04
C GLY A 87 -19.99 -6.88 3.05
N VAL A 88 -19.39 -7.15 4.21
CA VAL A 88 -17.93 -7.16 4.38
C VAL A 88 -17.24 -8.13 3.40
N PHE A 89 -17.88 -9.27 3.11
CA PHE A 89 -17.34 -10.28 2.19
C PHE A 89 -17.45 -9.88 0.70
N ALA A 90 -18.30 -8.89 0.38
CA ALA A 90 -18.35 -8.28 -0.95
C ALA A 90 -17.33 -7.13 -1.11
N THR A 91 -16.37 -7.00 -0.20
CA THR A 91 -15.34 -5.96 -0.18
C THR A 91 -13.99 -6.53 0.22
N ARG A 92 -12.92 -5.74 0.05
CA ARG A 92 -11.59 -6.01 0.61
C ARG A 92 -11.31 -5.19 1.88
N SER A 93 -12.37 -4.90 2.65
CA SER A 93 -12.25 -4.15 3.92
C SER A 93 -11.42 -4.90 4.95
N THR A 94 -10.72 -4.14 5.80
CA THR A 94 -9.92 -4.64 6.92
C THR A 94 -10.76 -5.13 8.11
N PHE A 95 -12.05 -4.71 8.19
CA PHE A 95 -12.97 -5.08 9.30
C PHE A 95 -13.62 -6.45 9.09
N ARG A 96 -12.81 -7.45 8.83
CA ARG A 96 -13.21 -8.85 8.57
C ARG A 96 -13.19 -9.68 9.85
N PRO A 97 -13.97 -10.78 9.93
CA PRO A 97 -13.89 -11.71 11.07
C PRO A 97 -12.46 -12.23 11.31
N ASN A 98 -11.77 -12.58 10.24
CA ASN A 98 -10.34 -12.87 10.24
C ASN A 98 -9.66 -11.73 9.46
N PRO A 99 -8.89 -10.85 10.10
CA PRO A 99 -8.34 -9.65 9.48
C PRO A 99 -7.13 -9.98 8.58
N ILE A 100 -7.33 -10.92 7.66
CA ILE A 100 -6.35 -11.38 6.69
C ILE A 100 -6.54 -10.61 5.38
N GLY A 101 -5.45 -10.08 4.86
CA GLY A 101 -5.34 -9.47 3.56
C GLY A 101 -4.50 -10.31 2.61
N MET A 102 -4.63 -10.05 1.32
CA MET A 102 -3.80 -10.62 0.27
C MET A 102 -3.54 -9.57 -0.81
N SER A 103 -2.30 -9.50 -1.27
CA SER A 103 -1.86 -8.57 -2.31
C SER A 103 -0.99 -9.27 -3.32
N LEU A 104 -1.28 -9.07 -4.60
CA LEU A 104 -0.47 -9.57 -5.70
C LEU A 104 0.63 -8.53 -5.98
N VAL A 105 1.87 -8.87 -5.72
CA VAL A 105 3.02 -7.98 -5.84
C VAL A 105 4.06 -8.53 -6.81
N GLU A 106 4.77 -7.64 -7.48
CA GLU A 106 5.91 -8.01 -8.32
C GLU A 106 7.10 -8.39 -7.44
N LEU A 107 7.77 -9.49 -7.75
CA LEU A 107 9.06 -9.88 -7.17
C LEU A 107 10.18 -9.28 -8.02
N LYS A 108 10.90 -8.33 -7.49
CA LYS A 108 12.05 -7.64 -8.12
C LYS A 108 13.36 -8.39 -7.94
N GLY A 109 13.53 -9.06 -6.80
CA GLY A 109 14.74 -9.77 -6.46
C GLY A 109 14.68 -10.43 -5.11
N ILE A 110 15.67 -11.28 -4.83
CA ILE A 110 15.84 -11.96 -3.54
C ILE A 110 17.29 -11.77 -3.10
N ARG A 111 17.47 -11.28 -1.88
CA ARG A 111 18.77 -11.17 -1.24
C ARG A 111 18.88 -12.17 -0.09
N CYS A 112 19.83 -13.09 -0.17
CA CYS A 112 20.14 -14.03 0.89
C CYS A 112 21.54 -13.73 1.42
N GLN A 113 21.65 -13.28 2.66
CA GLN A 113 22.90 -12.98 3.32
C GLN A 113 22.88 -13.53 4.76
N LYS A 114 23.69 -14.55 5.05
CA LYS A 114 23.72 -15.23 6.35
C LYS A 114 22.31 -15.62 6.81
N ASP A 115 21.85 -15.03 7.91
CA ASP A 115 20.54 -15.28 8.53
C ASP A 115 19.48 -14.28 8.07
N GLN A 116 19.67 -13.61 6.95
CA GLN A 116 18.71 -12.67 6.36
C GLN A 116 18.26 -13.15 4.99
N VAL A 117 16.96 -13.24 4.80
CA VAL A 117 16.32 -13.42 3.50
C VAL A 117 15.36 -12.26 3.28
N ILE A 118 15.62 -11.49 2.25
CA ILE A 118 14.86 -10.28 1.91
C ILE A 118 14.35 -10.43 0.48
N LEU A 119 13.03 -10.29 0.31
CA LEU A 119 12.39 -10.22 -0.98
C LEU A 119 12.18 -8.75 -1.35
N GLU A 120 12.74 -8.31 -2.46
CA GLU A 120 12.54 -6.98 -3.02
C GLU A 120 11.24 -6.99 -3.82
N LEU A 121 10.29 -6.13 -3.44
CA LEU A 121 8.94 -6.11 -3.99
C LEU A 121 8.69 -4.83 -4.78
N GLY A 122 7.95 -4.95 -5.86
CA GLY A 122 7.47 -3.83 -6.65
C GLY A 122 6.41 -3.02 -5.91
N SER A 123 5.51 -2.40 -6.67
CA SER A 123 4.43 -1.57 -6.10
C SER A 123 3.67 -2.31 -4.99
N LEU A 124 3.64 -1.72 -3.79
CA LEU A 124 2.97 -2.26 -2.60
C LEU A 124 1.71 -1.47 -2.26
N ASP A 125 0.76 -2.15 -1.63
CA ASP A 125 -0.40 -1.57 -0.94
C ASP A 125 -0.42 -1.95 0.55
N LEU A 126 0.75 -2.02 1.16
CA LEU A 126 0.97 -2.47 2.54
C LEU A 126 1.66 -1.37 3.37
N VAL A 127 1.12 -1.11 4.54
CA VAL A 127 1.74 -0.19 5.49
C VAL A 127 3.04 -0.79 6.06
N ASP A 128 3.99 0.06 6.38
CA ASP A 128 5.24 -0.34 7.03
C ASP A 128 4.98 -1.12 8.32
N GLY A 129 5.77 -2.18 8.57
CA GLY A 129 5.59 -3.03 9.73
C GLY A 129 4.47 -4.08 9.59
N THR A 130 3.85 -4.23 8.41
CA THR A 130 2.78 -5.23 8.23
C THR A 130 3.31 -6.65 8.40
N PRO A 131 2.73 -7.45 9.33
CA PRO A 131 3.12 -8.85 9.52
C PRO A 131 2.59 -9.72 8.39
N VAL A 132 3.48 -10.51 7.78
CA VAL A 132 3.20 -11.48 6.74
C VAL A 132 3.10 -12.87 7.35
N ILE A 133 2.09 -13.63 6.95
CA ILE A 133 1.82 -14.99 7.43
C ILE A 133 2.03 -16.06 6.36
N ASP A 134 2.05 -15.69 5.07
CA ASP A 134 2.35 -16.62 3.97
C ASP A 134 2.72 -15.84 2.70
N ILE A 135 3.43 -16.52 1.79
CA ILE A 135 3.65 -16.08 0.41
C ILE A 135 3.43 -17.26 -0.54
N LYS A 136 2.86 -16.99 -1.71
CA LYS A 136 2.65 -17.99 -2.76
C LYS A 136 2.99 -17.42 -4.12
N PRO A 137 3.58 -18.21 -5.03
CA PRO A 137 3.79 -17.77 -6.42
C PRO A 137 2.43 -17.55 -7.11
N TYR A 138 2.38 -16.54 -7.97
CA TYR A 138 1.23 -16.28 -8.83
C TYR A 138 1.24 -17.27 -10.03
N LEU A 139 0.09 -17.88 -10.31
CA LEU A 139 -0.09 -18.86 -11.36
C LEU A 139 -1.06 -18.34 -12.45
N PRO A 140 -0.56 -17.71 -13.52
CA PRO A 140 -1.42 -17.07 -14.53
C PRO A 140 -2.51 -17.99 -15.12
N PHE A 141 -2.19 -19.26 -15.36
CA PHE A 141 -3.14 -20.20 -15.95
C PHE A 141 -4.36 -20.49 -15.06
N ALA A 142 -4.21 -20.34 -13.74
CA ALA A 142 -5.25 -20.63 -12.74
C ALA A 142 -5.96 -19.36 -12.23
N GLU A 143 -5.28 -18.23 -12.25
CA GLU A 143 -5.70 -17.03 -11.51
C GLU A 143 -6.08 -15.86 -12.42
N ALA A 144 -5.60 -15.81 -13.68
CA ALA A 144 -5.95 -14.76 -14.62
C ALA A 144 -7.32 -15.03 -15.26
N LEU A 145 -8.32 -14.24 -14.88
CA LEU A 145 -9.69 -14.32 -15.38
C LEU A 145 -10.09 -12.97 -16.01
N PRO A 146 -9.72 -12.71 -17.27
CA PRO A 146 -9.93 -11.41 -17.93
C PRO A 146 -11.40 -10.96 -17.96
N ASP A 147 -12.32 -11.92 -18.10
CA ASP A 147 -13.77 -11.65 -18.20
C ASP A 147 -14.50 -11.68 -16.83
N ALA A 148 -13.76 -11.70 -15.73
CA ALA A 148 -14.35 -11.75 -14.41
C ALA A 148 -15.13 -10.44 -14.12
N ARG A 149 -16.35 -10.59 -13.57
CA ARG A 149 -17.16 -9.45 -13.14
C ARG A 149 -16.76 -9.02 -11.73
N ALA A 150 -16.43 -7.74 -11.57
CA ALA A 150 -15.96 -7.17 -10.32
C ALA A 150 -16.86 -6.07 -9.75
N SER A 151 -18.14 -5.99 -10.16
CA SER A 151 -19.13 -5.02 -9.65
C SER A 151 -18.56 -3.59 -9.68
N TYR A 152 -18.64 -2.87 -8.55
CA TYR A 152 -18.12 -1.50 -8.40
C TYR A 152 -16.58 -1.38 -8.52
N ALA A 153 -15.86 -2.48 -8.59
CA ALA A 153 -14.40 -2.54 -8.68
C ALA A 153 -13.92 -3.02 -10.07
N GLN A 154 -14.76 -2.92 -11.11
CA GLN A 154 -14.41 -3.37 -12.45
C GLN A 154 -13.22 -2.58 -13.02
N ASP A 155 -13.22 -1.28 -12.84
CA ASP A 155 -12.17 -0.40 -13.33
C ASP A 155 -11.23 0.04 -12.21
N ALA A 156 -9.99 0.38 -12.57
CA ALA A 156 -9.08 1.00 -11.62
C ALA A 156 -9.61 2.36 -11.15
N PRO A 157 -9.34 2.80 -9.90
CA PRO A 157 -9.66 4.14 -9.48
C PRO A 157 -8.88 5.16 -10.32
N GLN A 158 -9.52 6.26 -10.67
CA GLN A 158 -8.83 7.38 -11.29
C GLN A 158 -7.88 8.03 -10.29
N ALA A 159 -6.67 8.33 -10.76
CA ALA A 159 -5.62 9.03 -10.02
C ALA A 159 -5.30 10.31 -10.80
N ASP A 160 -6.25 11.25 -10.79
CA ASP A 160 -6.27 12.42 -11.65
C ASP A 160 -6.15 13.74 -10.87
N MET A 161 -5.98 13.66 -9.53
CA MET A 161 -5.78 14.85 -8.74
C MET A 161 -4.45 15.54 -9.12
N PRO A 162 -4.48 16.78 -9.67
CA PRO A 162 -3.26 17.48 -9.99
C PRO A 162 -2.44 17.77 -8.73
N VAL A 163 -1.11 17.55 -8.81
CA VAL A 163 -0.18 17.77 -7.70
C VAL A 163 0.91 18.73 -8.13
N HIS A 164 1.00 19.84 -7.43
CA HIS A 164 2.00 20.89 -7.65
C HIS A 164 2.94 20.98 -6.44
N PHE A 165 4.10 21.57 -6.64
CA PHE A 165 5.08 21.80 -5.58
C PHE A 165 5.46 23.28 -5.59
N THR A 166 5.67 23.85 -4.39
CA THR A 166 6.21 25.21 -4.33
C THR A 166 7.60 25.27 -4.96
N PRO A 167 8.03 26.43 -5.50
CA PRO A 167 9.36 26.56 -6.10
C PRO A 167 10.49 26.15 -5.16
N GLU A 168 10.42 26.57 -3.89
CA GLU A 168 11.41 26.28 -2.86
C GLU A 168 11.51 24.79 -2.59
N LEU A 169 10.34 24.12 -2.47
CA LEU A 169 10.29 22.68 -2.25
C LEU A 169 10.78 21.88 -3.45
N SER A 170 10.56 22.38 -4.67
CA SER A 170 11.05 21.73 -5.89
C SER A 170 12.59 21.67 -5.90
N VAL A 171 13.27 22.70 -5.41
CA VAL A 171 14.73 22.71 -5.27
C VAL A 171 15.18 21.69 -4.20
N GLN A 172 14.50 21.66 -3.06
CA GLN A 172 14.79 20.70 -1.99
C GLN A 172 14.62 19.25 -2.46
N ILE A 173 13.53 18.92 -3.16
CA ILE A 173 13.26 17.60 -3.69
C ILE A 173 14.38 17.17 -4.64
N HIS A 174 14.80 18.03 -5.55
CA HIS A 174 15.88 17.70 -6.48
C HIS A 174 17.19 17.30 -5.76
N GLN A 175 17.48 17.93 -4.60
CA GLN A 175 18.63 17.54 -3.78
C GLN A 175 18.40 16.19 -3.09
N LEU A 176 17.18 15.95 -2.59
CA LEU A 176 16.82 14.73 -1.90
C LEU A 176 16.76 13.51 -2.83
N GLU A 177 16.49 13.69 -4.12
CA GLU A 177 16.43 12.60 -5.11
C GLU A 177 17.76 11.87 -5.31
N LYS A 178 18.88 12.45 -4.87
CA LYS A 178 20.17 11.75 -4.79
C LYS A 178 20.13 10.56 -3.80
N ARG A 179 19.34 10.69 -2.74
CA ARG A 179 19.17 9.66 -1.69
C ARG A 179 17.86 8.87 -1.88
N TYR A 180 16.83 9.54 -2.41
CA TYR A 180 15.50 8.96 -2.64
C TYR A 180 15.13 9.10 -4.12
N PRO A 181 15.63 8.21 -4.99
CA PRO A 181 15.36 8.29 -6.43
C PRO A 181 13.85 8.33 -6.71
N HIS A 182 13.44 9.22 -7.61
CA HIS A 182 12.03 9.43 -7.98
C HIS A 182 11.11 9.91 -6.86
N LEU A 183 11.65 10.59 -5.85
CA LEU A 183 10.87 11.10 -4.71
C LEU A 183 9.69 11.97 -5.15
N ARG A 184 9.92 12.84 -6.13
CA ARG A 184 8.87 13.71 -6.70
C ARG A 184 7.74 12.89 -7.29
N ASP A 185 8.06 11.94 -8.17
CA ASP A 185 7.09 11.11 -8.86
C ASP A 185 6.31 10.25 -7.86
N PHE A 186 6.99 9.69 -6.86
CA PHE A 186 6.37 8.92 -5.80
C PHE A 186 5.32 9.74 -5.02
N ILE A 187 5.66 10.96 -4.60
CA ILE A 187 4.72 11.85 -3.90
C ILE A 187 3.53 12.19 -4.80
N VAL A 188 3.79 12.48 -6.09
CA VAL A 188 2.72 12.76 -7.07
C VAL A 188 1.78 11.57 -7.19
N GLU A 189 2.30 10.37 -7.41
CA GLU A 189 1.48 9.16 -7.56
C GLU A 189 0.61 8.89 -6.32
N VAL A 190 1.17 9.07 -5.10
CA VAL A 190 0.41 8.89 -3.84
C VAL A 190 -0.70 9.93 -3.71
N LEU A 191 -0.38 11.21 -3.90
CA LEU A 191 -1.35 12.28 -3.69
C LEU A 191 -2.41 12.33 -4.81
N ALA A 192 -2.07 11.94 -6.04
CA ALA A 192 -3.02 11.83 -7.13
C ALA A 192 -4.17 10.83 -6.86
N GLN A 193 -3.95 9.85 -5.96
CA GLN A 193 -4.99 8.93 -5.47
C GLN A 193 -6.01 9.58 -4.53
N ASP A 194 -5.81 10.84 -4.17
CA ASP A 194 -6.58 11.57 -3.16
C ASP A 194 -6.70 10.80 -1.83
N PRO A 195 -5.66 10.82 -0.99
CA PRO A 195 -5.61 10.08 0.28
C PRO A 195 -6.55 10.63 1.36
N ARG A 196 -7.26 11.74 1.09
CA ARG A 196 -8.20 12.32 2.04
C ARG A 196 -9.34 11.35 2.36
N PRO A 197 -9.86 11.35 3.61
CA PRO A 197 -11.09 10.65 3.94
C PRO A 197 -12.23 11.09 3.01
N ALA A 198 -13.10 10.14 2.59
CA ALA A 198 -14.16 10.41 1.62
C ALA A 198 -15.07 11.60 2.02
N TYR A 199 -15.37 11.75 3.33
CA TYR A 199 -16.19 12.84 3.87
C TYR A 199 -15.49 14.21 3.85
N ARG A 200 -14.20 14.27 3.51
CA ARG A 200 -13.40 15.50 3.41
C ARG A 200 -13.08 15.89 1.96
N LYS A 201 -13.56 15.13 0.98
CA LYS A 201 -13.24 15.40 -0.43
C LYS A 201 -13.91 16.68 -0.95
N GLU A 202 -15.03 17.09 -0.36
CA GLU A 202 -15.76 18.33 -0.68
C GLU A 202 -15.24 19.56 0.10
N GLU A 203 -14.17 19.41 0.88
CA GLU A 203 -13.63 20.51 1.68
C GLU A 203 -13.01 21.61 0.80
N GLU A 204 -13.25 22.86 1.22
CA GLU A 204 -12.85 24.08 0.52
C GLU A 204 -11.34 24.24 0.36
N ALA A 205 -10.93 25.06 -0.61
CA ALA A 205 -9.56 25.47 -0.81
C ALA A 205 -8.94 26.10 0.46
N GLY A 206 -7.64 25.86 0.68
CA GLY A 206 -6.88 26.39 1.81
C GLY A 206 -6.67 25.40 2.96
N LYS A 207 -7.43 24.27 3.03
CA LYS A 207 -7.17 23.25 4.05
C LYS A 207 -5.86 22.53 3.83
N THR A 208 -5.15 22.28 4.92
CA THR A 208 -3.86 21.59 4.93
C THR A 208 -3.98 20.19 5.45
N TYR A 209 -3.20 19.29 4.88
CA TYR A 209 -3.08 17.89 5.23
C TYR A 209 -1.63 17.49 5.35
N ALA A 210 -1.38 16.38 5.99
CA ALA A 210 -0.06 15.78 6.08
C ALA A 210 -0.15 14.27 6.02
N VAL A 211 0.91 13.63 5.55
CA VAL A 211 1.05 12.17 5.51
C VAL A 211 2.52 11.76 5.63
N TRP A 212 2.78 10.71 6.38
CA TRP A 212 4.11 10.15 6.54
C TRP A 212 4.45 9.20 5.38
N LEU A 213 5.41 9.62 4.56
CA LEU A 213 5.97 8.84 3.44
C LEU A 213 7.49 8.77 3.58
N LEU A 214 8.08 7.58 3.51
CA LEU A 214 9.51 7.40 3.75
C LEU A 214 9.91 7.98 5.12
N ASP A 215 10.88 8.90 5.12
CA ASP A 215 11.38 9.59 6.31
C ASP A 215 10.78 11.01 6.46
N PHE A 216 9.71 11.33 5.72
CA PHE A 216 9.17 12.68 5.66
C PHE A 216 7.69 12.75 6.02
N ASN A 217 7.34 13.79 6.76
CA ASN A 217 5.97 14.27 6.85
C ASN A 217 5.71 15.19 5.63
N VAL A 218 5.01 14.66 4.64
CA VAL A 218 4.66 15.38 3.41
C VAL A 218 3.44 16.24 3.69
N ARG A 219 3.56 17.56 3.60
CA ARG A 219 2.47 18.50 3.86
C ARG A 219 1.99 19.14 2.57
N TRP A 220 0.68 19.16 2.38
CA TRP A 220 0.04 19.78 1.23
C TRP A 220 -1.22 20.53 1.61
N ARG A 221 -1.65 21.41 0.74
CA ARG A 221 -2.92 22.13 0.85
C ARG A 221 -3.78 21.92 -0.39
N VAL A 222 -5.10 22.03 -0.20
CA VAL A 222 -6.06 22.03 -1.30
C VAL A 222 -6.07 23.42 -1.94
N THR A 223 -5.99 23.47 -3.25
CA THR A 223 -6.10 24.70 -4.05
C THR A 223 -7.18 24.54 -5.11
N GLY A 224 -7.54 25.63 -5.80
CA GLY A 224 -8.43 25.57 -6.94
C GLY A 224 -7.89 24.79 -8.14
N ALA A 225 -6.57 24.51 -8.16
CA ALA A 225 -5.87 23.78 -9.23
C ALA A 225 -5.45 22.36 -8.82
N GLY A 226 -5.87 21.86 -7.66
CA GLY A 226 -5.50 20.54 -7.13
C GLY A 226 -4.78 20.63 -5.78
N PHE A 227 -3.78 19.79 -5.57
CA PHE A 227 -2.96 19.78 -4.36
C PHE A 227 -1.64 20.53 -4.58
N GLU A 228 -1.26 21.32 -3.61
CA GLU A 228 0.05 21.98 -3.58
C GLU A 228 0.86 21.49 -2.37
N VAL A 229 1.92 20.76 -2.64
CA VAL A 229 2.89 20.30 -1.63
C VAL A 229 3.83 21.46 -1.30
N PHE A 230 3.91 21.82 -0.02
CA PHE A 230 4.68 23.00 0.42
C PHE A 230 5.77 22.68 1.44
N ALA A 231 5.79 21.49 2.04
CA ALA A 231 6.84 21.09 2.97
C ALA A 231 7.09 19.58 2.99
N LEU A 232 8.35 19.20 3.17
CA LEU A 232 8.83 17.87 3.57
C LEU A 232 9.58 18.05 4.89
N GLU A 233 8.95 17.65 5.98
CA GLU A 233 9.54 17.74 7.31
C GLU A 233 10.16 16.37 7.66
N PRO A 234 11.48 16.28 7.94
CA PRO A 234 12.08 15.01 8.35
C PRO A 234 11.50 14.53 9.67
N ARG A 235 11.52 13.19 9.84
CA ARG A 235 11.04 12.52 11.04
C ARG A 235 11.99 12.72 12.21
#